data_22b9170c288065ef7f37284f1245b17d
#
_entry.id   22b9170c288065ef7f37284f1245b17d
#
_cell.length_a   1.000
_cell.length_b   1.000
_cell.length_c   1.000
_cell.angle_alpha   90.00
_cell.angle_beta   90.00
_cell.angle_gamma   90.00
#
_symmetry.space_group_name_H-M   'P 1'
#
loop_
_entity.id
_entity.type
_entity.pdbx_description
1 polymer ?
#
loop_
_entity_poly.entity_id
_entity_poly.type
_entity_poly.pdbx_seq_one_letter_code
_entity_poly.pdbx_strand_id
1 'polypeptide(L)'
;MNLTIKGAALRAALPLALALALSGCISFGGGKAPPTLFNLTPDASAPAGATISGKAEDALVVLDPEVDRRLAVQRVAVTVDASNVAYLKNAMWVERPERLFRSLLAETIRAKGNRLVFEDSESTASGRTRLAGRLLDIDYNGPARSAVVRYDAVLTGPGGAISTKRFEARVEGVEPSAKAVGPALNRAANDVARQVSDWVG
;
A
#
# COMPACT_ATOMS: atom_id res chain seq x y z
N MET A 1 -36.99 54.02 -54.94
CA MET A 1 -37.63 53.88 -53.60
C MET A 1 -36.92 52.77 -52.84
N ASN A 2 -35.98 53.18 -52.04
CA ASN A 2 -34.93 52.40 -51.41
C ASN A 2 -35.19 52.21 -49.94
N LEU A 3 -34.47 51.32 -49.37
CA LEU A 3 -34.16 51.00 -47.94
C LEU A 3 -34.96 49.85 -47.39
N THR A 4 -34.26 48.84 -46.96
CA THR A 4 -33.76 48.48 -45.66
C THR A 4 -33.57 46.99 -45.54
N ILE A 5 -32.44 46.48 -45.91
CA ILE A 5 -32.00 45.14 -45.47
C ILE A 5 -30.50 45.24 -45.11
N LYS A 6 -30.17 45.90 -44.03
CA LYS A 6 -28.79 45.89 -43.48
C LYS A 6 -28.70 45.72 -41.96
N GLY A 7 -29.81 45.46 -41.28
CA GLY A 7 -29.82 45.40 -39.81
C GLY A 7 -29.92 44.01 -39.20
N ALA A 8 -30.26 42.98 -39.95
CA ALA A 8 -30.52 41.61 -39.41
C ALA A 8 -29.28 40.71 -39.36
N ALA A 9 -28.30 40.94 -40.26
CA ALA A 9 -27.11 40.07 -40.33
C ALA A 9 -26.10 40.30 -39.18
N LEU A 10 -26.10 41.54 -38.60
CA LEU A 10 -25.13 41.86 -37.54
C LEU A 10 -25.52 41.33 -36.14
N ARG A 11 -26.82 41.05 -35.95
CA ARG A 11 -27.32 40.57 -34.63
C ARG A 11 -27.23 39.05 -34.46
N ALA A 12 -27.08 38.27 -35.54
CA ALA A 12 -26.92 36.83 -35.49
C ALA A 12 -25.45 36.36 -35.32
N ALA A 13 -24.49 37.21 -35.65
CA ALA A 13 -23.06 36.89 -35.56
C ALA A 13 -22.51 36.95 -34.13
N LEU A 14 -23.11 37.74 -33.23
CA LEU A 14 -22.61 37.90 -31.87
C LEU A 14 -22.78 36.69 -30.96
N PRO A 15 -23.93 35.96 -30.96
CA PRO A 15 -24.06 34.73 -30.15
C PRO A 15 -23.25 33.58 -30.68
N LEU A 16 -22.96 33.51 -31.97
CA LEU A 16 -22.14 32.41 -32.54
C LEU A 16 -20.66 32.59 -32.20
N ALA A 17 -20.15 33.82 -32.13
CA ALA A 17 -18.78 34.10 -31.71
C ALA A 17 -18.55 33.82 -30.21
N LEU A 18 -19.57 34.00 -29.36
CA LEU A 18 -19.48 33.71 -27.92
C LEU A 18 -19.53 32.18 -27.64
N ALA A 19 -20.21 31.40 -28.47
CA ALA A 19 -20.25 29.96 -28.36
C ALA A 19 -18.91 29.28 -28.73
N LEU A 20 -18.13 29.87 -29.65
CA LEU A 20 -16.79 29.36 -30.00
C LEU A 20 -15.72 29.70 -28.94
N ALA A 21 -15.93 30.70 -28.10
CA ALA A 21 -14.97 31.08 -27.06
C ALA A 21 -15.01 30.18 -25.82
N LEU A 22 -16.05 29.38 -25.62
CA LEU A 22 -16.16 28.43 -24.49
C LEU A 22 -15.58 27.04 -24.78
N SER A 23 -15.17 26.71 -26.01
CA SER A 23 -14.59 25.44 -26.36
C SER A 23 -13.07 25.31 -26.10
N GLY A 24 -12.46 26.34 -25.48
CA GLY A 24 -11.01 26.46 -25.30
C GLY A 24 -10.41 25.85 -24.03
N CYS A 25 -11.14 25.09 -23.23
CA CYS A 25 -10.62 24.58 -21.94
C CYS A 25 -10.56 23.04 -21.85
N ILE A 26 -10.51 22.34 -22.96
CA ILE A 26 -10.08 20.94 -22.92
C ILE A 26 -8.59 20.93 -23.31
N SER A 27 -7.74 21.19 -22.32
CA SER A 27 -6.32 20.91 -22.42
C SER A 27 -6.15 19.40 -22.55
N PHE A 28 -6.06 18.89 -23.77
CA PHE A 28 -5.34 17.66 -24.05
C PHE A 28 -3.85 17.90 -23.80
N GLY A 29 -3.51 18.27 -22.54
CA GLY A 29 -2.16 18.30 -22.08
C GLY A 29 -1.68 16.87 -22.09
N GLY A 30 -0.65 16.55 -22.88
CA GLY A 30 0.12 15.32 -22.82
C GLY A 30 0.84 15.17 -21.47
N GLY A 31 0.08 15.23 -20.37
CA GLY A 31 0.55 14.96 -19.02
C GLY A 31 0.97 13.49 -18.95
N LYS A 32 2.17 13.24 -18.44
CA LYS A 32 2.62 11.91 -18.11
C LYS A 32 1.51 11.21 -17.31
N ALA A 33 1.10 10.01 -17.74
CA ALA A 33 0.09 9.23 -17.02
C ALA A 33 0.44 9.16 -15.52
N PRO A 34 -0.54 9.30 -14.62
CA PRO A 34 -0.28 9.20 -13.20
C PRO A 34 0.34 7.83 -12.89
N PRO A 35 1.21 7.74 -11.87
CA PRO A 35 1.81 6.47 -11.49
C PRO A 35 0.73 5.49 -11.03
N THR A 36 0.96 4.20 -11.29
CA THR A 36 0.14 3.13 -10.70
C THR A 36 0.34 3.14 -9.19
N LEU A 37 -0.74 3.19 -8.43
CA LEU A 37 -0.70 3.13 -6.98
C LEU A 37 -0.82 1.67 -6.51
N PHE A 38 0.16 1.23 -5.73
CA PHE A 38 0.18 -0.08 -5.09
C PHE A 38 -0.43 -0.01 -3.71
N ASN A 39 -1.19 -1.03 -3.37
CA ASN A 39 -1.72 -1.27 -2.04
C ASN A 39 -1.39 -2.70 -1.61
N LEU A 40 -1.43 -2.98 -0.31
CA LEU A 40 -1.42 -4.33 0.23
C LEU A 40 -2.84 -4.70 0.66
N THR A 41 -3.42 -5.64 -0.06
CA THR A 41 -4.78 -6.12 0.20
C THR A 41 -4.69 -7.50 0.83
N PRO A 42 -5.29 -7.74 2.00
CA PRO A 42 -5.25 -9.06 2.66
C PRO A 42 -6.05 -10.10 1.85
N ASP A 43 -5.50 -11.32 1.78
CA ASP A 43 -6.19 -12.48 1.18
C ASP A 43 -7.29 -13.02 2.11
N ALA A 44 -7.18 -12.76 3.41
CA ALA A 44 -8.17 -13.11 4.42
C ALA A 44 -8.49 -11.89 5.28
N SER A 45 -9.78 -11.63 5.49
CA SER A 45 -10.29 -10.52 6.31
C SER A 45 -11.33 -11.01 7.30
N ALA A 46 -11.43 -10.35 8.44
CA ALA A 46 -12.51 -10.61 9.38
C ALA A 46 -13.87 -10.31 8.72
N PRO A 47 -14.88 -11.19 8.84
CA PRO A 47 -16.20 -10.94 8.24
C PRO A 47 -16.84 -9.67 8.80
N ALA A 48 -17.56 -8.94 7.96
CA ALA A 48 -18.36 -7.81 8.42
C ALA A 48 -19.34 -8.24 9.51
N GLY A 49 -19.40 -7.49 10.62
CA GLY A 49 -20.24 -7.81 11.77
C GLY A 49 -19.65 -8.87 12.72
N ALA A 50 -18.46 -9.42 12.45
CA ALA A 50 -17.78 -10.29 13.40
C ALA A 50 -17.48 -9.54 14.70
N THR A 51 -17.81 -10.16 15.84
CA THR A 51 -17.51 -9.61 17.16
C THR A 51 -16.53 -10.53 17.86
N ILE A 52 -15.41 -9.96 18.29
CA ILE A 52 -14.43 -10.63 19.15
C ILE A 52 -14.41 -9.88 20.47
N SER A 53 -14.65 -10.58 21.56
CA SER A 53 -14.59 -10.04 22.92
C SER A 53 -13.46 -10.71 23.68
N GLY A 54 -12.82 -9.98 24.58
CA GLY A 54 -11.73 -10.47 25.40
C GLY A 54 -11.20 -9.41 26.34
N LYS A 55 -10.24 -9.78 27.16
CA LYS A 55 -9.56 -8.83 28.04
C LYS A 55 -8.46 -8.08 27.29
N ALA A 56 -8.28 -6.81 27.64
CA ALA A 56 -7.27 -5.97 27.02
C ALA A 56 -5.84 -6.52 27.21
N GLU A 57 -5.58 -7.19 28.33
CA GLU A 57 -4.30 -7.85 28.64
C GLU A 57 -3.96 -9.01 27.68
N ASP A 58 -4.97 -9.65 27.09
CA ASP A 58 -4.81 -10.77 26.15
C ASP A 58 -4.70 -10.31 24.69
N ALA A 59 -4.89 -9.03 24.44
CA ALA A 59 -4.86 -8.47 23.10
C ALA A 59 -3.43 -8.44 22.52
N LEU A 60 -3.33 -8.68 21.23
CA LEU A 60 -2.12 -8.44 20.45
C LEU A 60 -2.11 -7.00 19.93
N VAL A 61 -1.01 -6.30 20.14
CA VAL A 61 -0.76 -4.99 19.52
C VAL A 61 0.25 -5.17 18.39
N VAL A 62 -0.14 -4.84 17.17
CA VAL A 62 0.75 -4.86 16.01
C VAL A 62 1.30 -3.45 15.80
N LEU A 63 2.62 -3.31 15.87
CA LEU A 63 3.32 -2.03 15.74
C LEU A 63 3.78 -1.79 14.29
N ASP A 64 4.01 -0.52 13.94
CA ASP A 64 4.67 -0.19 12.68
C ASP A 64 6.06 -0.85 12.65
N PRO A 65 6.39 -1.66 11.62
CA PRO A 65 7.76 -2.17 11.48
C PRO A 65 8.76 -1.05 11.26
N GLU A 66 9.94 -1.18 11.83
CA GLU A 66 11.07 -0.36 11.45
C GLU A 66 11.47 -0.64 9.99
N VAL A 67 11.91 0.38 9.28
CA VAL A 67 12.38 0.26 7.89
C VAL A 67 13.64 1.09 7.64
N ASP A 68 14.45 0.66 6.69
CA ASP A 68 15.53 1.48 6.16
C ASP A 68 15.00 2.66 5.34
N ARG A 69 15.81 3.72 5.20
CA ARG A 69 15.43 4.92 4.44
C ARG A 69 14.98 4.65 3.01
N ARG A 70 15.50 3.59 2.37
CA ARG A 70 15.08 3.18 1.01
C ARG A 70 13.63 2.74 0.94
N LEU A 71 13.08 2.24 2.04
CA LEU A 71 11.69 1.79 2.17
C LEU A 71 10.79 2.85 2.85
N ALA A 72 11.35 3.80 3.60
CA ALA A 72 10.59 4.85 4.31
C ALA A 72 10.01 5.92 3.36
N VAL A 73 9.66 5.54 2.15
CA VAL A 73 9.12 6.40 1.10
C VAL A 73 8.02 5.68 0.33
N GLN A 74 7.14 6.43 -0.33
CA GLN A 74 6.08 5.83 -1.16
C GLN A 74 6.59 5.28 -2.51
N ARG A 75 7.88 5.37 -2.82
CA ARG A 75 8.45 4.81 -4.05
C ARG A 75 8.70 3.31 -3.86
N VAL A 76 8.42 2.53 -4.89
CA VAL A 76 8.65 1.08 -4.88
C VAL A 76 10.13 0.82 -5.11
N ALA A 77 10.82 0.27 -4.11
CA ALA A 77 12.25 -0.01 -4.18
C ALA A 77 12.56 -1.15 -5.16
N VAL A 78 13.71 -1.03 -5.81
CA VAL A 78 14.26 -2.03 -6.73
C VAL A 78 15.71 -2.27 -6.35
N THR A 79 16.04 -3.48 -5.94
CA THR A 79 17.43 -3.93 -5.79
C THR A 79 18.02 -4.17 -7.17
N VAL A 80 19.03 -3.38 -7.54
CA VAL A 80 19.73 -3.47 -8.82
C VAL A 80 20.91 -4.45 -8.71
N ASP A 81 21.66 -4.35 -7.63
CA ASP A 81 22.76 -5.25 -7.24
C ASP A 81 23.04 -5.13 -5.73
N ALA A 82 24.15 -5.71 -5.27
CA ALA A 82 24.50 -5.73 -3.85
C ALA A 82 24.69 -4.33 -3.21
N SER A 83 24.96 -3.30 -4.00
CA SER A 83 25.30 -1.95 -3.53
C SER A 83 24.37 -0.86 -4.06
N ASN A 84 23.56 -1.17 -5.09
CA ASN A 84 22.76 -0.20 -5.80
C ASN A 84 21.27 -0.49 -5.68
N VAL A 85 20.52 0.56 -5.35
CA VAL A 85 19.08 0.58 -5.27
C VAL A 85 18.52 1.63 -6.23
N ALA A 86 17.46 1.28 -6.93
CA ALA A 86 16.68 2.18 -7.76
C ALA A 86 15.22 2.19 -7.29
N TYR A 87 14.35 2.85 -8.06
CA TYR A 87 12.92 2.81 -7.83
C TYR A 87 12.18 2.50 -9.11
N LEU A 88 11.12 1.71 -8.99
CA LEU A 88 10.28 1.31 -10.10
C LEU A 88 9.62 2.54 -10.75
N LYS A 89 9.72 2.63 -12.08
CA LYS A 89 9.10 3.73 -12.83
C LYS A 89 7.58 3.58 -12.84
N ASN A 90 6.89 4.72 -12.76
CA ASN A 90 5.43 4.81 -12.84
C ASN A 90 4.68 3.95 -11.82
N ALA A 91 5.30 3.71 -10.66
CA ALA A 91 4.70 2.98 -9.54
C ALA A 91 5.00 3.68 -8.22
N MET A 92 4.00 3.77 -7.36
CA MET A 92 4.11 4.30 -6.01
C MET A 92 3.21 3.50 -5.09
N TRP A 93 3.55 3.42 -3.82
CA TRP A 93 2.65 2.96 -2.77
C TRP A 93 1.59 4.05 -2.47
N VAL A 94 0.36 3.66 -2.15
CA VAL A 94 -0.70 4.60 -1.71
C VAL A 94 -0.34 5.26 -0.38
N GLU A 95 0.42 4.53 0.45
CA GLU A 95 1.00 4.97 1.72
C GLU A 95 2.38 4.34 1.88
N ARG A 96 3.16 4.73 2.90
CA ARG A 96 4.45 4.09 3.17
C ARG A 96 4.29 2.59 3.45
N PRO A 97 5.14 1.74 2.88
CA PRO A 97 4.97 0.29 2.90
C PRO A 97 4.95 -0.32 4.31
N GLU A 98 5.65 0.27 5.29
CA GLU A 98 5.62 -0.21 6.67
C GLU A 98 4.22 -0.14 7.28
N ARG A 99 3.45 0.91 6.99
CA ARG A 99 2.08 1.05 7.47
C ARG A 99 1.11 0.11 6.76
N LEU A 100 1.26 -0.01 5.44
CA LEU A 100 0.48 -0.98 4.68
C LEU A 100 0.72 -2.40 5.18
N PHE A 101 1.98 -2.74 5.48
CA PHE A 101 2.36 -4.06 5.96
C PHE A 101 1.86 -4.31 7.40
N ARG A 102 1.92 -3.32 8.30
CA ARG A 102 1.28 -3.42 9.62
C ARG A 102 -0.20 -3.74 9.50
N SER A 103 -0.94 -2.96 8.69
CA SER A 103 -2.38 -3.17 8.52
C SER A 103 -2.70 -4.53 7.90
N LEU A 104 -1.87 -5.00 6.96
CA LEU A 104 -1.97 -6.35 6.40
C LEU A 104 -1.77 -7.43 7.47
N LEU A 105 -0.71 -7.30 8.31
CA LEU A 105 -0.46 -8.22 9.42
C LEU A 105 -1.63 -8.25 10.40
N ALA A 106 -2.09 -7.08 10.85
CA ALA A 106 -3.17 -6.96 11.81
C ALA A 106 -4.47 -7.60 11.28
N GLU A 107 -4.82 -7.34 10.03
CA GLU A 107 -6.04 -7.90 9.43
C GLU A 107 -5.93 -9.41 9.21
N THR A 108 -4.77 -9.91 8.74
CA THR A 108 -4.54 -11.34 8.56
C THR A 108 -4.65 -12.10 9.90
N ILE A 109 -4.10 -11.54 10.98
CA ILE A 109 -4.21 -12.14 12.33
C ILE A 109 -5.64 -12.05 12.85
N ARG A 110 -6.31 -10.90 12.66
CA ARG A 110 -7.71 -10.68 13.04
C ARG A 110 -8.66 -11.65 12.35
N ALA A 111 -8.38 -11.99 11.09
CA ALA A 111 -9.19 -12.93 10.31
C ALA A 111 -9.25 -14.35 10.90
N LYS A 112 -8.26 -14.75 11.73
CA LYS A 112 -8.32 -16.03 12.47
C LYS A 112 -9.40 -16.06 13.56
N GLY A 113 -9.83 -14.89 14.05
CA GLY A 113 -10.93 -14.77 15.00
C GLY A 113 -10.66 -15.29 16.41
N ASN A 114 -9.41 -15.58 16.78
CA ASN A 114 -9.05 -16.22 18.05
C ASN A 114 -8.56 -15.24 19.14
N ARG A 115 -8.33 -13.95 18.79
CA ARG A 115 -7.89 -12.93 19.76
C ARG A 115 -8.20 -11.51 19.30
N LEU A 116 -8.20 -10.57 20.26
CA LEU A 116 -8.25 -9.14 19.98
C LEU A 116 -6.94 -8.67 19.36
N VAL A 117 -7.02 -7.89 18.29
CA VAL A 117 -5.87 -7.30 17.59
C VAL A 117 -6.06 -5.80 17.49
N PHE A 118 -5.11 -5.03 18.01
CA PHE A 118 -5.05 -3.58 17.89
C PHE A 118 -3.86 -3.17 17.02
N GLU A 119 -3.99 -2.04 16.37
CA GLU A 119 -2.91 -1.41 15.62
C GLU A 119 -2.36 -0.22 16.42
N ASP A 120 -1.06 -0.18 16.57
CA ASP A 120 -0.12 0.77 17.17
C ASP A 120 -0.64 1.78 18.20
N SER A 121 -1.49 2.70 17.87
CA SER A 121 -1.68 3.90 18.67
C SER A 121 -2.82 3.82 19.70
N GLU A 122 -3.62 2.78 19.67
CA GLU A 122 -4.90 2.80 20.39
C GLU A 122 -4.83 2.33 21.82
N SER A 123 -3.62 1.97 22.31
CA SER A 123 -3.59 1.39 23.65
C SER A 123 -2.32 1.55 24.45
N THR A 124 -2.48 2.25 25.55
CA THR A 124 -1.50 2.47 26.63
C THR A 124 -1.45 1.37 27.69
N ALA A 125 -2.18 0.25 27.54
CA ALA A 125 -2.27 -0.76 28.59
C ALA A 125 -1.00 -1.62 28.69
N SER A 126 -0.49 -1.74 29.90
CA SER A 126 0.60 -2.62 30.29
C SER A 126 0.19 -4.10 30.18
N GLY A 127 1.12 -5.00 29.90
CA GLY A 127 0.90 -6.44 29.93
C GLY A 127 0.44 -7.07 28.62
N ARG A 128 0.35 -6.31 27.53
CA ARG A 128 -0.08 -6.83 26.23
C ARG A 128 1.02 -7.56 25.47
N THR A 129 0.59 -8.54 24.71
CA THR A 129 1.45 -9.13 23.69
C THR A 129 1.67 -8.11 22.56
N ARG A 130 2.91 -7.91 22.16
CA ARG A 130 3.28 -6.95 21.11
C ARG A 130 4.02 -7.64 19.99
N LEU A 131 3.58 -7.41 18.77
CA LEU A 131 4.28 -7.79 17.55
C LEU A 131 4.96 -6.54 16.99
N ALA A 132 6.27 -6.50 17.10
CA ALA A 132 7.15 -5.48 16.53
C ALA A 132 8.08 -6.14 15.50
N GLY A 133 8.98 -5.38 14.91
CA GLY A 133 10.04 -5.93 14.09
C GLY A 133 10.53 -4.97 13.04
N ARG A 134 11.29 -5.51 12.07
CA ARG A 134 11.90 -4.75 10.99
C ARG A 134 11.53 -5.33 9.64
N LEU A 135 10.95 -4.53 8.78
CA LEU A 135 10.69 -4.87 7.39
C LEU A 135 11.98 -4.60 6.59
N LEU A 136 12.70 -5.68 6.29
CA LEU A 136 14.00 -5.62 5.64
C LEU A 136 13.88 -5.38 4.14
N ASP A 137 12.94 -6.08 3.52
CA ASP A 137 12.65 -5.99 2.10
C ASP A 137 11.14 -5.98 1.86
N ILE A 138 10.70 -5.12 0.99
CA ILE A 138 9.45 -5.12 0.25
C ILE A 138 9.77 -4.45 -1.09
N ASP A 139 10.43 -5.20 -1.94
CA ASP A 139 11.05 -4.67 -3.15
C ASP A 139 11.02 -5.65 -4.33
N TYR A 140 11.39 -5.14 -5.48
CA TYR A 140 11.66 -5.94 -6.66
C TYR A 140 13.16 -6.19 -6.80
N ASN A 141 13.59 -7.44 -6.78
CA ASN A 141 14.96 -7.85 -7.06
C ASN A 141 15.16 -7.96 -8.57
N GLY A 142 15.87 -7.00 -9.16
CA GLY A 142 16.11 -6.92 -10.60
C GLY A 142 16.88 -8.12 -11.15
N PRO A 143 18.06 -8.48 -10.59
CA PRO A 143 18.84 -9.64 -11.03
C PRO A 143 18.09 -10.96 -10.96
N ALA A 144 17.33 -11.19 -9.89
CA ALA A 144 16.56 -12.42 -9.70
C ALA A 144 15.18 -12.37 -10.39
N ARG A 145 14.78 -11.22 -10.92
CA ARG A 145 13.42 -10.99 -11.49
C ARG A 145 12.32 -11.47 -10.55
N SER A 146 12.40 -11.07 -9.28
CA SER A 146 11.48 -11.53 -8.24
C SER A 146 10.99 -10.40 -7.36
N ALA A 147 9.76 -10.51 -6.87
CA ALA A 147 9.24 -9.69 -5.78
C ALA A 147 9.59 -10.36 -4.46
N VAL A 148 10.15 -9.61 -3.51
CA VAL A 148 10.64 -10.13 -2.23
C VAL A 148 10.02 -9.35 -1.09
N VAL A 149 9.57 -10.07 -0.08
CA VAL A 149 9.19 -9.50 1.23
C VAL A 149 9.93 -10.27 2.31
N ARG A 150 10.65 -9.55 3.17
CA ARG A 150 11.41 -10.12 4.29
C ARG A 150 11.16 -9.31 5.55
N TYR A 151 10.78 -9.99 6.62
CA TYR A 151 10.42 -9.37 7.88
C TYR A 151 11.07 -10.09 9.07
N ASP A 152 11.80 -9.35 9.89
CA ASP A 152 12.28 -9.81 11.19
C ASP A 152 11.26 -9.44 12.25
N ALA A 153 10.51 -10.41 12.71
CA ALA A 153 9.47 -10.23 13.73
C ALA A 153 10.05 -10.39 15.14
N VAL A 154 9.53 -9.58 16.05
CA VAL A 154 9.79 -9.62 17.48
C VAL A 154 8.45 -9.71 18.20
N LEU A 155 8.19 -10.81 18.86
CA LEU A 155 6.99 -11.00 19.69
C LEU A 155 7.39 -10.87 21.15
N THR A 156 6.83 -9.86 21.83
CA THR A 156 6.98 -9.67 23.27
C THR A 156 5.69 -10.09 23.95
N GLY A 157 5.76 -11.13 24.77
CA GLY A 157 4.64 -11.64 25.55
C GLY A 157 4.51 -11.03 26.94
N PRO A 158 3.48 -11.44 27.70
CA PRO A 158 3.31 -11.10 29.10
C PRO A 158 4.56 -11.49 29.91
N GLY A 159 4.92 -10.67 30.91
CA GLY A 159 6.10 -10.92 31.72
C GLY A 159 7.45 -10.63 31.04
N GLY A 160 7.44 -10.05 29.83
CA GLY A 160 8.66 -9.69 29.12
C GLY A 160 9.32 -10.83 28.33
N ALA A 161 8.65 -11.98 28.15
CA ALA A 161 9.13 -13.05 27.28
C ALA A 161 9.26 -12.54 25.83
N ILE A 162 10.41 -12.77 25.20
CA ILE A 162 10.70 -12.30 23.85
C ILE A 162 11.00 -13.50 22.94
N SER A 163 10.37 -13.52 21.78
CA SER A 163 10.66 -14.44 20.68
C SER A 163 10.92 -13.67 19.41
N THR A 164 11.89 -14.13 18.61
CA THR A 164 12.20 -13.51 17.31
C THR A 164 12.19 -14.55 16.21
N LYS A 165 11.74 -14.14 15.02
CA LYS A 165 11.76 -15.02 13.85
C LYS A 165 11.83 -14.19 12.57
N ARG A 166 12.66 -14.65 11.62
CA ARG A 166 12.70 -14.12 10.26
C ARG A 166 11.72 -14.85 9.37
N PHE A 167 10.95 -14.08 8.62
CA PHE A 167 10.03 -14.54 7.61
C PHE A 167 10.42 -13.99 6.25
N GLU A 168 10.33 -14.80 5.22
CA GLU A 168 10.58 -14.39 3.85
C GLU A 168 9.60 -15.08 2.91
N ALA A 169 9.14 -14.34 1.91
CA ALA A 169 8.44 -14.87 0.77
C ALA A 169 8.94 -14.22 -0.52
N ARG A 170 8.91 -14.99 -1.60
CA ARG A 170 9.42 -14.57 -2.89
C ARG A 170 8.48 -15.05 -4.00
N VAL A 171 8.25 -14.19 -4.98
CA VAL A 171 7.54 -14.53 -6.21
C VAL A 171 8.52 -14.38 -7.37
N GLU A 172 8.86 -15.47 -8.00
CA GLU A 172 9.83 -15.55 -9.08
C GLU A 172 9.21 -15.23 -10.46
N GLY A 173 10.06 -14.94 -11.45
CA GLY A 173 9.66 -14.74 -12.84
C GLY A 173 8.84 -13.47 -13.10
N VAL A 174 9.01 -12.44 -12.25
CA VAL A 174 8.25 -11.20 -12.34
C VAL A 174 8.90 -10.25 -13.34
N GLU A 175 8.13 -9.75 -14.30
CA GLU A 175 8.58 -8.72 -15.23
C GLU A 175 8.77 -7.37 -14.52
N PRO A 176 9.80 -6.55 -14.92
CA PRO A 176 10.11 -5.27 -14.28
C PRO A 176 9.12 -4.15 -14.67
N SER A 177 7.85 -4.36 -14.42
CA SER A 177 6.78 -3.42 -14.74
C SER A 177 5.82 -3.23 -13.57
N ALA A 178 5.23 -2.04 -13.44
CA ALA A 178 4.23 -1.77 -12.40
C ALA A 178 3.10 -2.80 -12.40
N LYS A 179 2.64 -3.21 -13.59
CA LYS A 179 1.55 -4.19 -13.76
C LYS A 179 1.89 -5.57 -13.18
N ALA A 180 3.15 -6.01 -13.27
CA ALA A 180 3.58 -7.32 -12.79
C ALA A 180 4.07 -7.27 -11.34
N VAL A 181 4.83 -6.23 -10.96
CA VAL A 181 5.47 -6.13 -9.65
C VAL A 181 4.45 -5.91 -8.53
N GLY A 182 3.43 -5.06 -8.73
CA GLY A 182 2.43 -4.78 -7.69
C GLY A 182 1.70 -6.03 -7.18
N PRO A 183 1.04 -6.82 -8.05
CA PRO A 183 0.41 -8.08 -7.64
C PRO A 183 1.38 -9.11 -7.06
N ALA A 184 2.63 -9.14 -7.53
CA ALA A 184 3.64 -10.05 -7.00
C ALA A 184 4.07 -9.67 -5.58
N LEU A 185 4.27 -8.37 -5.30
CA LEU A 185 4.56 -7.88 -3.94
C LEU A 185 3.38 -8.12 -2.99
N ASN A 186 2.13 -7.93 -3.47
CA ASN A 186 0.96 -8.25 -2.66
C ASN A 186 0.91 -9.74 -2.28
N ARG A 187 1.18 -10.66 -3.22
CA ARG A 187 1.25 -12.11 -2.92
C ARG A 187 2.34 -12.42 -1.90
N ALA A 188 3.57 -11.93 -2.12
CA ALA A 188 4.68 -12.16 -1.19
C ALA A 188 4.37 -11.59 0.21
N ALA A 189 3.77 -10.42 0.30
CA ALA A 189 3.38 -9.81 1.57
C ALA A 189 2.32 -10.63 2.31
N ASN A 190 1.31 -11.15 1.59
CA ASN A 190 0.29 -12.04 2.17
C ASN A 190 0.89 -13.36 2.64
N ASP A 191 1.85 -13.93 1.91
CA ASP A 191 2.55 -15.15 2.32
C ASP A 191 3.31 -14.94 3.62
N VAL A 192 4.03 -13.81 3.77
CA VAL A 192 4.70 -13.45 5.03
C VAL A 192 3.67 -13.21 6.13
N ALA A 193 2.60 -12.47 5.86
CA ALA A 193 1.57 -12.18 6.86
C ALA A 193 0.90 -13.46 7.39
N ARG A 194 0.63 -14.43 6.53
CA ARG A 194 0.12 -15.75 6.91
C ARG A 194 1.11 -16.50 7.81
N GLN A 195 2.39 -16.58 7.43
CA GLN A 195 3.43 -17.22 8.23
C GLN A 195 3.57 -16.58 9.62
N VAL A 196 3.53 -15.23 9.69
CA VAL A 196 3.54 -14.50 10.96
C VAL A 196 2.29 -14.81 11.78
N SER A 197 1.11 -14.77 11.15
CA SER A 197 -0.16 -15.10 11.79
C SER A 197 -0.17 -16.51 12.38
N ASP A 198 0.43 -17.49 11.70
CA ASP A 198 0.57 -18.87 12.21
C ASP A 198 1.56 -18.98 13.37
N TRP A 199 2.56 -18.13 13.43
CA TRP A 199 3.56 -18.10 14.48
C TRP A 199 3.09 -17.41 15.76
N VAL A 200 2.27 -16.36 15.64
CA VAL A 200 1.76 -15.62 16.82
C VAL A 200 0.55 -16.29 17.47
N GLY A 201 -0.08 -17.27 16.83
CA GLY A 201 -1.19 -18.09 17.35
C GLY A 201 -2.56 -17.56 17.02
#